data_231e9b1efe126f12527a90ed76cf853a
#
_entry.id   231e9b1efe126f12527a90ed76cf853a
#
_cell.length_a   1.000
_cell.length_b   1.000
_cell.length_c   1.000
_cell.angle_alpha   90.00
_cell.angle_beta   90.00
_cell.angle_gamma   90.00
#
_symmetry.space_group_name_H-M   'P 1'
#
loop_
_entity.id
_entity.type
_entity.pdbx_description
1 polymer ?
#
loop_
_entity_poly.entity_id
_entity_poly.type
_entity_poly.pdbx_seq_one_letter_code
_entity_poly.pdbx_strand_id
1 'polypeptide(L)'
;NHCNAGWLATVDYGTALSPIFLAHKENIPIHVWVDETRPRNQGALLTAWELKNEKIPHTVIVDNAGGYLMQNGYVDMCLVGSDRTTLSGDVCNKIGTYLKAISAYENNVPFYVALPSSTIDQNIEFGKDIPIEVRGGEEISKICFEESKKIIKANIFPKVIKTFNPAFDTTPAKYITKLITEKGLLNAKKSEIKKILEN
;
A
#
# COMPACT_ATOMS: atom_id res chain seq x y z
N ASN A 1 -0.51 -7.26 0.22
CA ASN A 1 0.19 -5.98 -0.02
C ASN A 1 -0.59 -5.14 -1.03
N HIS A 2 -0.58 -3.81 -0.87
CA HIS A 2 -1.29 -2.87 -1.73
C HIS A 2 -0.32 -1.81 -2.26
N CYS A 3 -0.40 -1.46 -3.55
CA CYS A 3 0.52 -0.60 -4.27
C CYS A 3 1.95 -1.20 -4.39
N ASN A 4 2.95 -0.35 -4.58
CA ASN A 4 4.35 -0.74 -4.52
C ASN A 4 5.07 0.10 -3.46
N ALA A 5 5.74 -0.58 -2.55
CA ALA A 5 6.63 -0.01 -1.55
C ALA A 5 7.88 -0.89 -1.41
N GLY A 6 8.36 -1.38 -2.55
CA GLY A 6 9.60 -2.11 -2.72
C GLY A 6 10.72 -1.21 -3.22
N TRP A 7 11.82 -1.82 -3.66
CA TRP A 7 13.02 -1.11 -4.10
C TRP A 7 12.84 -0.34 -5.41
N LEU A 8 11.85 -0.68 -6.25
CA LEU A 8 11.50 0.11 -7.43
C LEU A 8 10.91 1.49 -7.11
N ALA A 9 10.23 1.63 -5.96
CA ALA A 9 9.62 2.89 -5.54
C ALA A 9 10.44 3.65 -4.49
N THR A 10 11.39 3.00 -3.85
CA THR A 10 12.20 3.56 -2.76
C THR A 10 13.69 3.24 -2.98
N VAL A 11 14.42 2.95 -1.92
CA VAL A 11 15.83 2.53 -1.97
C VAL A 11 15.93 1.16 -1.33
N ASP A 12 16.93 0.35 -1.71
CA ASP A 12 17.23 -0.98 -1.22
C ASP A 12 16.18 -1.66 -0.32
N TYR A 13 15.76 -2.86 -0.63
CA TYR A 13 14.71 -3.60 0.07
C TYR A 13 13.31 -2.93 0.09
N GLY A 14 13.21 -1.63 -0.14
CA GLY A 14 11.95 -0.93 -0.01
C GLY A 14 11.53 -0.65 1.44
N THR A 15 10.25 -0.38 1.66
CA THR A 15 9.64 -0.25 2.98
C THR A 15 8.75 -1.45 3.31
N ALA A 16 7.54 -1.54 2.74
CA ALA A 16 6.63 -2.65 3.01
C ALA A 16 7.09 -3.99 2.42
N LEU A 17 7.92 -4.02 1.38
CA LEU A 17 8.47 -5.27 0.88
C LEU A 17 9.72 -5.73 1.66
N SER A 18 10.38 -4.85 2.40
CA SER A 18 11.58 -5.20 3.18
C SER A 18 11.36 -6.38 4.15
N PRO A 19 10.33 -6.40 5.01
CA PRO A 19 10.08 -7.54 5.88
C PRO A 19 9.81 -8.84 5.10
N ILE A 20 9.18 -8.75 3.93
CA ILE A 20 8.88 -9.88 3.06
C ILE A 20 10.18 -10.47 2.49
N PHE A 21 11.07 -9.63 1.97
CA PHE A 21 12.37 -10.06 1.45
C PHE A 21 13.24 -10.70 2.55
N LEU A 22 13.26 -10.10 3.74
CA LEU A 22 14.02 -10.63 4.89
C LEU A 22 13.45 -11.98 5.34
N ALA A 23 12.14 -12.10 5.49
CA ALA A 23 11.50 -13.37 5.86
C ALA A 23 11.81 -14.48 4.87
N HIS A 24 11.75 -14.17 3.56
CA HIS A 24 12.11 -15.14 2.53
C HIS A 24 13.58 -15.54 2.59
N LYS A 25 14.50 -14.59 2.81
CA LYS A 25 15.94 -14.84 2.97
C LYS A 25 16.24 -15.72 4.19
N GLU A 26 15.44 -15.59 5.24
CA GLU A 26 15.52 -16.42 6.45
C GLU A 26 14.78 -17.77 6.32
N ASN A 27 14.28 -18.10 5.13
CA ASN A 27 13.52 -19.32 4.82
C ASN A 27 12.21 -19.45 5.63
N ILE A 28 11.61 -18.34 6.04
CA ILE A 28 10.27 -18.33 6.64
C ILE A 28 9.25 -18.55 5.52
N PRO A 29 8.39 -19.57 5.63
CA PRO A 29 7.36 -19.82 4.62
C PRO A 29 6.38 -18.65 4.55
N ILE A 30 6.31 -17.99 3.39
CA ILE A 30 5.41 -16.88 3.14
C ILE A 30 4.73 -17.00 1.79
N HIS A 31 3.54 -16.44 1.67
CA HIS A 31 2.85 -16.19 0.42
C HIS A 31 2.30 -14.77 0.41
N VAL A 32 2.45 -14.05 -0.68
CA VAL A 32 2.03 -12.65 -0.77
C VAL A 32 0.84 -12.50 -1.70
N TRP A 33 -0.30 -12.10 -1.15
CA TRP A 33 -1.42 -11.59 -1.93
C TRP A 33 -1.10 -10.15 -2.36
N VAL A 34 -1.08 -9.89 -3.66
CA VAL A 34 -0.72 -8.61 -4.25
C VAL A 34 -1.95 -8.01 -4.91
N ASP A 35 -2.48 -6.93 -4.36
CA ASP A 35 -3.52 -6.15 -5.03
C ASP A 35 -2.96 -5.60 -6.36
N GLU A 36 -3.71 -5.71 -7.46
CA GLU A 36 -3.30 -5.12 -8.75
C GLU A 36 -3.06 -3.61 -8.66
N THR A 37 -3.78 -2.93 -7.77
CA THR A 37 -3.70 -1.50 -7.44
C THR A 37 -4.10 -0.60 -8.61
N ARG A 38 -5.40 -0.65 -8.96
CA ARG A 38 -5.98 0.32 -9.89
C ARG A 38 -5.85 1.76 -9.35
N PRO A 39 -5.78 2.81 -10.23
CA PRO A 39 -5.85 2.72 -11.70
C PRO A 39 -4.53 2.42 -12.39
N ARG A 40 -3.37 2.63 -11.75
CA ARG A 40 -2.04 2.51 -12.38
C ARG A 40 -1.44 1.11 -12.35
N ASN A 41 -2.09 0.14 -11.71
CA ASN A 41 -1.66 -1.26 -11.58
C ASN A 41 -0.25 -1.43 -10.98
N GLN A 42 0.13 -0.58 -10.02
CA GLN A 42 1.47 -0.59 -9.44
C GLN A 42 1.77 -1.89 -8.67
N GLY A 43 0.76 -2.54 -8.10
CA GLY A 43 0.93 -3.86 -7.49
C GLY A 43 1.23 -4.93 -8.53
N ALA A 44 0.41 -5.02 -9.57
CA ALA A 44 0.59 -6.01 -10.64
C ALA A 44 1.88 -5.79 -11.46
N LEU A 45 2.21 -4.53 -11.76
CA LEU A 45 3.34 -4.20 -12.63
C LEU A 45 4.69 -4.13 -11.90
N LEU A 46 4.70 -3.66 -10.65
CA LEU A 46 5.94 -3.43 -9.90
C LEU A 46 6.13 -4.45 -8.77
N THR A 47 5.18 -4.53 -7.82
CA THR A 47 5.31 -5.43 -6.66
C THR A 47 5.41 -6.89 -7.09
N ALA A 48 4.54 -7.35 -7.98
CA ALA A 48 4.59 -8.72 -8.46
C ALA A 48 5.88 -9.02 -9.24
N TRP A 49 6.39 -8.02 -9.99
CA TRP A 49 7.66 -8.15 -10.71
C TRP A 49 8.84 -8.29 -9.74
N GLU A 50 8.90 -7.47 -8.67
CA GLU A 50 9.94 -7.57 -7.64
C GLU A 50 9.90 -8.95 -6.96
N LEU A 51 8.71 -9.38 -6.49
CA LEU A 51 8.54 -10.67 -5.83
C LEU A 51 8.89 -11.85 -6.73
N LYS A 52 8.57 -11.76 -8.03
CA LYS A 52 8.96 -12.77 -9.02
C LYS A 52 10.47 -12.89 -9.16
N ASN A 53 11.18 -11.76 -9.24
CA ASN A 53 12.64 -11.75 -9.36
C ASN A 53 13.33 -12.33 -8.11
N GLU A 54 12.79 -12.06 -6.94
CA GLU A 54 13.24 -12.63 -5.66
C GLU A 54 12.72 -14.06 -5.41
N LYS A 55 11.97 -14.65 -6.34
CA LYS A 55 11.38 -16.00 -6.24
C LYS A 55 10.47 -16.18 -5.03
N ILE A 56 9.82 -15.11 -4.58
CA ILE A 56 8.88 -15.14 -3.46
C ILE A 56 7.51 -15.59 -3.94
N PRO A 57 6.89 -16.60 -3.32
CA PRO A 57 5.54 -17.05 -3.68
C PRO A 57 4.53 -15.91 -3.53
N HIS A 58 3.80 -15.62 -4.61
CA HIS A 58 2.80 -14.56 -4.62
C HIS A 58 1.68 -14.83 -5.61
N THR A 59 0.56 -14.16 -5.42
CA THR A 59 -0.59 -14.18 -6.33
C THR A 59 -1.14 -12.79 -6.48
N VAL A 60 -1.30 -12.32 -7.71
CA VAL A 60 -1.97 -11.04 -8.01
C VAL A 60 -3.48 -11.22 -7.94
N ILE A 61 -4.14 -10.28 -7.30
CA ILE A 61 -5.59 -10.27 -7.11
C ILE A 61 -6.16 -8.91 -7.53
N VAL A 62 -7.44 -8.87 -7.89
CA VAL A 62 -8.16 -7.60 -8.04
C VAL A 62 -8.29 -6.92 -6.67
N ASP A 63 -8.26 -5.58 -6.65
CA ASP A 63 -8.20 -4.80 -5.41
C ASP A 63 -9.29 -5.16 -4.38
N ASN A 64 -10.50 -5.47 -4.84
CA ASN A 64 -11.61 -5.79 -3.94
C ASN A 64 -11.56 -7.22 -3.38
N ALA A 65 -10.73 -8.12 -3.93
CA ALA A 65 -10.62 -9.49 -3.42
C ALA A 65 -9.94 -9.56 -2.05
N GLY A 66 -9.17 -8.54 -1.65
CA GLY A 66 -8.51 -8.51 -0.34
C GLY A 66 -9.48 -8.68 0.83
N GLY A 67 -10.63 -8.01 0.79
CA GLY A 67 -11.68 -8.17 1.81
C GLY A 67 -12.23 -9.60 1.89
N TYR A 68 -12.50 -10.22 0.74
CA TYR A 68 -12.94 -11.61 0.67
C TYR A 68 -11.90 -12.57 1.28
N LEU A 69 -10.62 -12.39 0.96
CA LEU A 69 -9.55 -13.23 1.50
C LEU A 69 -9.43 -13.11 3.02
N MET A 70 -9.54 -11.89 3.57
CA MET A 70 -9.52 -11.67 5.02
C MET A 70 -10.72 -12.33 5.70
N GLN A 71 -11.91 -12.16 5.14
CA GLN A 71 -13.15 -12.75 5.65
C GLN A 71 -13.10 -14.29 5.71
N ASN A 72 -12.37 -14.92 4.80
CA ASN A 72 -12.24 -16.38 4.73
C ASN A 72 -10.96 -16.92 5.38
N GLY A 73 -10.21 -16.09 6.13
CA GLY A 73 -9.04 -16.53 6.90
C GLY A 73 -7.81 -16.88 6.06
N TYR A 74 -7.70 -16.33 4.83
CA TYR A 74 -6.53 -16.54 3.96
C TYR A 74 -5.41 -15.52 4.17
N VAL A 75 -5.57 -14.62 5.12
CA VAL A 75 -4.62 -13.52 5.36
C VAL A 75 -4.25 -13.46 6.83
N ASP A 76 -2.98 -13.64 7.15
CA ASP A 76 -2.44 -13.53 8.50
C ASP A 76 -2.11 -12.09 8.90
N MET A 77 -1.75 -11.24 7.92
CA MET A 77 -1.44 -9.83 8.14
C MET A 77 -1.57 -9.01 6.86
N CYS A 78 -1.89 -7.73 7.02
CA CYS A 78 -1.75 -6.73 5.96
C CYS A 78 -0.48 -5.91 6.17
N LEU A 79 0.22 -5.62 5.07
CA LEU A 79 1.43 -4.82 5.06
C LEU A 79 1.41 -3.84 3.89
N VAL A 80 1.48 -2.55 4.18
CA VAL A 80 1.45 -1.45 3.19
C VAL A 80 2.53 -0.43 3.48
N GLY A 81 2.85 0.41 2.49
CA GLY A 81 3.68 1.59 2.68
C GLY A 81 2.89 2.81 3.17
N SER A 82 3.54 3.96 3.14
CA SER A 82 2.93 5.26 3.41
C SER A 82 3.47 6.32 2.47
N ASP A 83 2.59 7.10 1.85
CA ASP A 83 2.96 8.30 1.11
C ASP A 83 3.12 9.50 2.07
N ARG A 84 2.36 9.52 3.17
CA ARG A 84 2.48 10.51 4.25
C ARG A 84 1.84 9.98 5.53
N THR A 85 2.50 10.20 6.66
CA THR A 85 1.97 9.89 7.99
C THR A 85 1.90 11.15 8.83
N THR A 86 0.80 11.35 9.55
CA THR A 86 0.59 12.53 10.41
C THR A 86 1.12 12.32 11.83
N LEU A 87 1.16 13.41 12.61
CA LEU A 87 1.51 13.31 14.03
C LEU A 87 0.51 12.50 14.86
N SER A 88 -0.77 12.44 14.47
CA SER A 88 -1.76 11.57 15.15
C SER A 88 -1.56 10.09 14.85
N GLY A 89 -0.76 9.76 13.83
CA GLY A 89 -0.55 8.39 13.34
C GLY A 89 -1.51 7.98 12.23
N ASP A 90 -2.31 8.90 11.68
CA ASP A 90 -3.10 8.64 10.50
C ASP A 90 -2.18 8.51 9.28
N VAL A 91 -2.47 7.58 8.39
CA VAL A 91 -1.63 7.25 7.24
C VAL A 91 -2.35 7.57 5.94
N CYS A 92 -1.76 8.43 5.12
CA CYS A 92 -2.15 8.62 3.73
C CYS A 92 -1.34 7.68 2.85
N ASN A 93 -2.03 6.87 2.06
CA ASN A 93 -1.41 5.94 1.12
C ASN A 93 -2.29 5.77 -0.11
N LYS A 94 -1.84 4.98 -1.08
CA LYS A 94 -2.55 4.71 -2.32
C LYS A 94 -4.01 4.38 -2.07
N ILE A 95 -4.91 4.98 -2.89
CA ILE A 95 -6.37 4.74 -2.83
C ILE A 95 -6.68 3.26 -2.72
N GLY A 96 -7.55 2.89 -1.79
CA GLY A 96 -7.89 1.51 -1.44
C GLY A 96 -7.24 1.02 -0.13
N THR A 97 -6.25 1.73 0.40
CA THR A 97 -5.60 1.38 1.67
C THR A 97 -6.58 1.44 2.84
N TYR A 98 -7.42 2.46 2.89
CA TYR A 98 -8.46 2.59 3.91
C TYR A 98 -9.46 1.43 3.90
N LEU A 99 -9.92 1.00 2.72
CA LEU A 99 -10.79 -0.17 2.59
C LEU A 99 -10.14 -1.45 3.11
N LYS A 100 -8.84 -1.65 2.83
CA LYS A 100 -8.08 -2.79 3.36
C LYS A 100 -7.96 -2.74 4.88
N ALA A 101 -7.70 -1.56 5.43
CA ALA A 101 -7.56 -1.38 6.87
C ALA A 101 -8.88 -1.67 7.62
N ILE A 102 -10.03 -1.23 7.08
CA ILE A 102 -11.36 -1.57 7.64
C ILE A 102 -11.60 -3.08 7.54
N SER A 103 -11.37 -3.69 6.38
CA SER A 103 -11.56 -5.13 6.20
C SER A 103 -10.67 -5.94 7.16
N ALA A 104 -9.42 -5.50 7.34
CA ALA A 104 -8.50 -6.13 8.28
C ALA A 104 -9.00 -6.03 9.73
N TYR A 105 -9.45 -4.85 10.13
CA TYR A 105 -9.99 -4.61 11.47
C TYR A 105 -11.22 -5.48 11.78
N GLU A 106 -12.19 -5.52 10.87
CA GLU A 106 -13.42 -6.33 11.03
C GLU A 106 -13.15 -7.84 11.07
N ASN A 107 -12.05 -8.29 10.46
CA ASN A 107 -11.67 -9.71 10.43
C ASN A 107 -10.53 -10.07 11.40
N ASN A 108 -10.16 -9.15 12.31
CA ASN A 108 -9.06 -9.34 13.27
C ASN A 108 -7.70 -9.64 12.63
N VAL A 109 -7.47 -9.16 11.42
CA VAL A 109 -6.20 -9.26 10.70
C VAL A 109 -5.33 -8.06 11.08
N PRO A 110 -4.11 -8.23 11.62
CA PRO A 110 -3.24 -7.12 11.95
C PRO A 110 -2.84 -6.33 10.70
N PHE A 111 -2.88 -5.00 10.81
CA PHE A 111 -2.58 -4.08 9.72
C PHE A 111 -1.33 -3.25 10.05
N TYR A 112 -0.25 -3.51 9.32
CA TYR A 112 1.05 -2.84 9.50
C TYR A 112 1.32 -1.84 8.38
N VAL A 113 1.93 -0.73 8.75
CA VAL A 113 2.39 0.28 7.80
C VAL A 113 3.89 0.47 7.95
N ALA A 114 4.65 0.22 6.89
CA ALA A 114 6.10 0.38 6.87
C ALA A 114 6.49 1.68 6.15
N LEU A 115 7.26 2.52 6.84
CA LEU A 115 7.64 3.86 6.37
C LEU A 115 8.96 4.30 7.01
N PRO A 116 9.80 5.09 6.30
CA PRO A 116 10.89 5.78 6.95
C PRO A 116 10.36 6.95 7.79
N SER A 117 11.06 7.30 8.86
CA SER A 117 10.66 8.43 9.73
C SER A 117 10.50 9.75 8.97
N SER A 118 11.22 9.92 7.87
CA SER A 118 11.12 11.08 6.97
C SER A 118 9.75 11.22 6.27
N THR A 119 8.94 10.16 6.22
CA THR A 119 7.57 10.20 5.68
C THR A 119 6.58 10.85 6.65
N ILE A 120 6.98 11.02 7.91
CA ILE A 120 6.13 11.65 8.93
C ILE A 120 6.15 13.16 8.74
N ASP A 121 4.98 13.73 8.45
CA ASP A 121 4.79 15.18 8.31
C ASP A 121 4.50 15.81 9.67
N GLN A 122 5.50 16.54 10.18
CA GLN A 122 5.41 17.19 11.49
C GLN A 122 4.48 18.41 11.50
N ASN A 123 4.06 18.91 10.34
CA ASN A 123 3.20 20.08 10.20
C ASN A 123 1.71 19.72 10.13
N ILE A 124 1.39 18.43 9.95
CA ILE A 124 0.01 17.95 9.85
C ILE A 124 -0.32 17.06 11.05
N GLU A 125 -1.31 17.48 11.83
CA GLU A 125 -1.77 16.74 13.00
C GLU A 125 -2.67 15.57 12.61
N PHE A 126 -3.68 15.79 11.78
CA PHE A 126 -4.72 14.79 11.48
C PHE A 126 -4.79 14.46 9.99
N GLY A 127 -5.15 13.22 9.70
CA GLY A 127 -5.25 12.74 8.32
C GLY A 127 -6.26 13.49 7.45
N LYS A 128 -7.33 14.02 8.04
CA LYS A 128 -8.33 14.86 7.36
C LYS A 128 -7.75 16.15 6.77
N ASP A 129 -6.61 16.61 7.29
CA ASP A 129 -5.96 17.86 6.88
C ASP A 129 -4.95 17.63 5.74
N ILE A 130 -4.72 16.36 5.33
CA ILE A 130 -3.87 16.03 4.19
C ILE A 130 -4.60 16.36 2.90
N PRO A 131 -4.05 17.22 2.03
CA PRO A 131 -4.63 17.47 0.71
C PRO A 131 -4.49 16.23 -0.17
N ILE A 132 -5.62 15.71 -0.64
CA ILE A 132 -5.64 14.52 -1.52
C ILE A 132 -5.57 14.97 -2.98
N GLU A 133 -4.57 14.49 -3.69
CA GLU A 133 -4.41 14.72 -5.13
C GLU A 133 -5.54 14.04 -5.91
N VAL A 134 -6.22 14.81 -6.76
CA VAL A 134 -7.18 14.28 -7.74
C VAL A 134 -6.49 14.28 -9.11
N ARG A 135 -6.31 13.11 -9.68
CA ARG A 135 -5.61 12.90 -10.95
C ARG A 135 -6.58 12.87 -12.14
N GLY A 136 -6.00 12.94 -13.33
CA GLY A 136 -6.76 12.88 -14.58
C GLY A 136 -7.52 11.56 -14.73
N GLY A 137 -8.73 11.64 -15.27
CA GLY A 137 -9.59 10.47 -15.49
C GLY A 137 -9.07 9.49 -16.54
N GLU A 138 -8.06 9.87 -17.31
CA GLU A 138 -7.42 8.97 -18.27
C GLU A 138 -6.76 7.75 -17.60
N GLU A 139 -6.26 7.89 -16.37
CA GLU A 139 -5.73 6.75 -15.63
C GLU A 139 -6.80 5.68 -15.37
N ILE A 140 -8.05 6.10 -15.13
CA ILE A 140 -9.17 5.18 -14.92
C ILE A 140 -9.67 4.61 -16.25
N SER A 141 -9.83 5.48 -17.27
CA SER A 141 -10.49 5.12 -18.53
C SER A 141 -9.61 4.35 -19.49
N LYS A 142 -8.32 4.29 -19.24
CA LYS A 142 -7.35 3.61 -20.12
C LYS A 142 -6.62 2.51 -19.37
N ILE A 143 -6.26 1.46 -20.12
CA ILE A 143 -5.36 0.41 -19.66
C ILE A 143 -4.23 0.25 -20.70
N CYS A 144 -3.02 -0.05 -20.20
CA CYS A 144 -1.90 -0.42 -21.04
C CYS A 144 -1.66 -1.92 -20.92
N PHE A 145 -1.48 -2.59 -22.03
CA PHE A 145 -1.13 -4.01 -22.09
C PHE A 145 -0.12 -4.26 -23.20
N GLU A 146 0.61 -5.36 -23.12
CA GLU A 146 1.56 -5.79 -24.14
C GLU A 146 0.88 -6.77 -25.09
N GLU A 147 0.97 -6.50 -26.40
CA GLU A 147 0.59 -7.42 -27.46
C GLU A 147 1.71 -7.47 -28.49
N SER A 148 2.23 -8.65 -28.79
CA SER A 148 3.29 -8.88 -29.77
C SER A 148 4.52 -7.97 -29.57
N LYS A 149 4.97 -7.81 -28.32
CA LYS A 149 6.07 -6.92 -27.89
C LYS A 149 5.82 -5.43 -28.11
N LYS A 150 4.57 -5.03 -28.30
CA LYS A 150 4.18 -3.61 -28.39
C LYS A 150 3.27 -3.27 -27.22
N ILE A 151 3.49 -2.09 -26.62
CA ILE A 151 2.59 -1.57 -25.59
C ILE A 151 1.41 -0.91 -26.29
N ILE A 152 0.22 -1.44 -26.06
CA ILE A 152 -1.04 -0.91 -26.55
C ILE A 152 -1.77 -0.21 -25.40
N LYS A 153 -2.32 0.97 -25.68
CA LYS A 153 -3.15 1.73 -24.76
C LYS A 153 -4.58 1.75 -25.29
N ALA A 154 -5.50 1.16 -24.55
CA ALA A 154 -6.91 1.06 -24.92
C ALA A 154 -7.83 1.73 -23.91
N ASN A 155 -8.98 2.24 -24.38
CA ASN A 155 -10.05 2.68 -23.50
C ASN A 155 -10.85 1.47 -23.01
N ILE A 156 -11.14 1.40 -21.72
CA ILE A 156 -11.96 0.34 -21.12
C ILE A 156 -13.45 0.72 -21.03
N PHE A 157 -13.78 2.01 -21.27
CA PHE A 157 -15.15 2.49 -21.39
C PHE A 157 -15.19 3.78 -22.25
N PRO A 158 -16.37 4.22 -22.72
CA PRO A 158 -16.52 5.40 -23.59
C PRO A 158 -15.99 6.68 -22.92
N LYS A 159 -15.34 7.55 -23.71
CA LYS A 159 -14.72 8.81 -23.24
C LYS A 159 -15.70 9.81 -22.62
N VAL A 160 -16.99 9.71 -22.94
CA VAL A 160 -18.04 10.61 -22.44
C VAL A 160 -18.38 10.39 -20.97
N ILE A 161 -17.91 9.29 -20.36
CA ILE A 161 -18.20 8.95 -18.97
C ILE A 161 -17.33 9.81 -18.05
N LYS A 162 -17.97 10.51 -17.12
CA LYS A 162 -17.26 11.29 -16.09
C LYS A 162 -16.51 10.35 -15.13
N THR A 163 -15.31 10.78 -14.77
CA THR A 163 -14.45 10.06 -13.83
C THR A 163 -14.07 10.95 -12.66
N PHE A 164 -13.82 10.33 -11.51
CA PHE A 164 -13.26 10.99 -10.33
C PHE A 164 -12.13 10.09 -9.80
N ASN A 165 -10.89 10.61 -9.74
CA ASN A 165 -9.69 9.82 -9.51
C ASN A 165 -8.86 10.38 -8.36
N PRO A 166 -9.29 10.21 -7.08
CA PRO A 166 -8.42 10.47 -5.95
C PRO A 166 -7.28 9.46 -5.96
N ALA A 167 -6.04 9.96 -5.83
CA ALA A 167 -4.86 9.09 -5.91
C ALA A 167 -4.58 8.35 -4.60
N PHE A 168 -5.03 8.90 -3.49
CA PHE A 168 -4.75 8.43 -2.14
C PHE A 168 -6.02 8.44 -1.29
N ASP A 169 -5.99 7.71 -0.19
CA ASP A 169 -6.95 7.83 0.90
C ASP A 169 -6.22 7.89 2.25
N THR A 170 -6.95 8.26 3.29
CA THR A 170 -6.39 8.38 4.64
C THR A 170 -6.96 7.30 5.54
N THR A 171 -6.07 6.51 6.13
CA THR A 171 -6.39 5.46 7.11
C THR A 171 -6.20 6.02 8.51
N PRO A 172 -7.27 6.12 9.32
CA PRO A 172 -7.16 6.51 10.72
C PRO A 172 -6.28 5.59 11.55
N ALA A 173 -5.50 6.16 12.46
CA ALA A 173 -4.55 5.46 13.34
C ALA A 173 -5.18 4.26 14.09
N LYS A 174 -6.48 4.33 14.42
CA LYS A 174 -7.21 3.26 15.12
C LYS A 174 -7.25 1.92 14.37
N TYR A 175 -7.08 1.94 13.05
CA TYR A 175 -7.06 0.74 12.21
C TYR A 175 -5.65 0.18 11.99
N ILE A 176 -4.62 0.86 12.52
CA ILE A 176 -3.22 0.50 12.32
C ILE A 176 -2.71 -0.22 13.57
N THR A 177 -2.26 -1.45 13.38
CA THR A 177 -1.70 -2.26 14.47
C THR A 177 -0.37 -1.68 14.93
N LYS A 178 0.57 -1.44 14.00
CA LYS A 178 1.88 -0.81 14.26
C LYS A 178 2.38 -0.09 13.00
N LEU A 179 3.22 0.92 13.24
CA LEU A 179 4.11 1.50 12.25
C LEU A 179 5.47 0.80 12.35
N ILE A 180 6.04 0.44 11.20
CA ILE A 180 7.38 -0.17 11.10
C ILE A 180 8.29 0.91 10.52
N THR A 181 9.32 1.31 11.26
CA THR A 181 10.28 2.34 10.84
C THR A 181 11.71 1.83 11.01
N GLU A 182 12.68 2.55 10.46
CA GLU A 182 14.11 2.30 10.68
C GLU A 182 14.53 2.49 12.16
N LYS A 183 13.68 3.16 12.95
CA LYS A 183 13.87 3.37 14.38
C LYS A 183 13.11 2.35 15.25
N GLY A 184 12.43 1.39 14.64
CA GLY A 184 11.71 0.30 15.32
C GLY A 184 10.21 0.30 15.09
N LEU A 185 9.51 -0.53 15.88
CA LEU A 185 8.06 -0.68 15.87
C LEU A 185 7.40 0.32 16.81
N LEU A 186 6.40 1.05 16.30
CA LEU A 186 5.69 2.08 17.04
C LEU A 186 4.18 1.80 17.03
N ASN A 187 3.50 2.19 18.09
CA ASN A 187 2.05 2.39 17.99
C ASN A 187 1.78 3.66 17.15
N ALA A 188 0.71 3.64 16.36
CA ALA A 188 0.25 4.83 15.63
C ALA A 188 -0.37 5.84 16.61
N LYS A 189 0.49 6.46 17.44
CA LYS A 189 0.13 7.41 18.49
C LYS A 189 1.12 8.57 18.52
N LYS A 190 0.60 9.78 18.70
CA LYS A 190 1.38 11.03 18.74
C LYS A 190 2.57 10.96 19.70
N SER A 191 2.38 10.37 20.87
CA SER A 191 3.44 10.28 21.89
C SER A 191 4.62 9.42 21.46
N GLU A 192 4.38 8.34 20.70
CA GLU A 192 5.43 7.46 20.21
C GLU A 192 6.10 8.04 18.96
N ILE A 193 5.30 8.63 18.07
CA ILE A 193 5.81 9.30 16.88
C ILE A 193 6.75 10.46 17.24
N LYS A 194 6.38 11.31 18.20
CA LYS A 194 7.25 12.41 18.65
C LYS A 194 8.59 11.91 19.17
N LYS A 195 8.62 10.84 19.97
CA LYS A 195 9.86 10.30 20.51
C LYS A 195 10.89 9.93 19.45
N ILE A 196 10.46 9.41 18.29
CA ILE A 196 11.39 9.05 17.22
C ILE A 196 11.82 10.24 16.37
N LEU A 197 11.07 11.33 16.38
CA LEU A 197 11.41 12.55 15.63
C LEU A 197 12.40 13.44 16.42
N GLU A 198 12.43 13.32 17.74
CA GLU A 198 13.32 14.06 18.63
C GLU A 198 14.71 13.39 18.78
N ASN A 199 14.85 12.14 18.38
CA ASN A 199 16.08 11.35 18.36
C ASN A 199 16.62 11.18 16.93
#